data_bdfe1425795d443540f6dfa3f0ad3321
#
_entry.id   bdfe1425795d443540f6dfa3f0ad3321
#
_cell.length_a   1.000
_cell.length_b   1.000
_cell.length_c   1.000
_cell.angle_alpha   90.00
_cell.angle_beta   90.00
_cell.angle_gamma   90.00
#
_symmetry.space_group_name_H-M   'P 1'
#
loop_
_entity.id
_entity.type
_entity.pdbx_description
1 polymer ?
#
loop_
_entity_poly.entity_id
_entity_poly.type
_entity_poly.pdbx_seq_one_letter_code
_entity_poly.pdbx_strand_id
1 'polypeptide(L)'
;MMKIEPIVGRYAHIDNHRIYFEEAGQGIPLLCLHTAGSDGRQYRGVLNDPMVTKDFRVIAFDMPWHGKSSPPAGWHKEDYRLTTGSYTEMIMGFARALGLERPVVMGCSIGGRIVLDLALKHATELRALIGLQTGAYVERYYDAAWLDHPEVHGGRACGAVAYGLMSPLSPAPEVWETVWHYMQGGPGVFTGDLYFYQVEGDIRGRIGEIDTKVCPLYCLTGEYDYSASPRDTEAAVARIPGAKFTVMKGLGHFPMSENPEAFLGYLRPVLDEIRQRERS
;
A
#
# COMPACT_ATOMS: atom_id res chain seq x y z
N MET A 1 9.32 -22.65 22.28
CA MET A 1 10.57 -22.48 21.52
C MET A 1 10.57 -21.04 21.02
N MET A 2 11.63 -20.27 21.26
CA MET A 2 11.73 -18.87 20.77
C MET A 2 11.93 -18.89 19.24
N LYS A 3 11.08 -18.16 18.52
CA LYS A 3 11.18 -17.97 17.06
C LYS A 3 11.68 -16.55 16.81
N ILE A 4 12.77 -16.40 16.06
CA ILE A 4 13.29 -15.10 15.61
C ILE A 4 12.82 -14.91 14.17
N GLU A 5 12.22 -13.78 13.87
CA GLU A 5 11.79 -13.41 12.53
C GLU A 5 12.97 -12.87 11.70
N PRO A 6 12.98 -13.07 10.37
CA PRO A 6 14.05 -12.60 9.50
C PRO A 6 14.03 -11.08 9.24
N ILE A 7 13.06 -10.37 9.79
CA ILE A 7 12.80 -8.96 9.53
C ILE A 7 13.87 -8.09 10.18
N VAL A 8 14.45 -7.16 9.41
CA VAL A 8 15.41 -6.16 9.89
C VAL A 8 14.85 -4.75 9.69
N GLY A 9 14.77 -3.99 10.78
CA GLY A 9 14.33 -2.59 10.75
C GLY A 9 15.52 -1.62 10.62
N ARG A 10 15.38 -0.60 9.78
CA ARG A 10 16.41 0.41 9.51
C ARG A 10 15.80 1.80 9.32
N TYR A 11 16.66 2.82 9.26
CA TYR A 11 16.30 4.18 8.89
C TYR A 11 17.09 4.63 7.66
N ALA A 12 16.41 5.27 6.72
CA ALA A 12 17.00 6.02 5.62
C ALA A 12 16.76 7.52 5.82
N HIS A 13 17.70 8.35 5.39
CA HIS A 13 17.51 9.80 5.33
C HIS A 13 17.31 10.19 3.87
N ILE A 14 16.17 10.81 3.59
CA ILE A 14 15.76 11.23 2.24
C ILE A 14 15.35 12.70 2.35
N ASP A 15 16.15 13.58 1.78
CA ASP A 15 16.00 15.01 1.97
C ASP A 15 15.93 15.37 3.47
N ASN A 16 14.82 15.96 3.90
CA ASN A 16 14.60 16.33 5.32
C ASN A 16 13.80 15.28 6.11
N HIS A 17 13.57 14.08 5.55
CA HIS A 17 12.79 13.04 6.19
C HIS A 17 13.69 11.91 6.71
N ARG A 18 13.39 11.44 7.92
CA ARG A 18 13.95 10.23 8.51
C ARG A 18 12.92 9.12 8.38
N ILE A 19 13.12 8.24 7.42
CA ILE A 19 12.17 7.21 7.00
C ILE A 19 12.57 5.87 7.61
N TYR A 20 11.64 5.25 8.35
CA TYR A 20 11.79 3.89 8.83
C TYR A 20 11.30 2.89 7.78
N PHE A 21 11.98 1.76 7.71
CA PHE A 21 11.54 0.62 6.89
C PHE A 21 11.95 -0.69 7.53
N GLU A 22 11.19 -1.73 7.21
CA GLU A 22 11.49 -3.13 7.52
C GLU A 22 11.80 -3.86 6.22
N GLU A 23 12.80 -4.75 6.25
CA GLU A 23 13.17 -5.54 5.08
C GLU A 23 13.47 -6.99 5.45
N ALA A 24 13.23 -7.91 4.51
CA ALA A 24 13.61 -9.31 4.59
C ALA A 24 13.85 -9.89 3.19
N GLY A 25 14.69 -10.91 3.12
CA GLY A 25 14.99 -11.62 1.87
C GLY A 25 16.05 -10.95 1.02
N GLN A 26 16.18 -11.43 -0.22
CA GLN A 26 17.17 -10.98 -1.21
C GLN A 26 16.63 -11.18 -2.63
N GLY A 27 17.29 -10.60 -3.62
CA GLY A 27 16.90 -10.72 -5.03
C GLY A 27 16.11 -9.51 -5.53
N ILE A 28 15.04 -9.73 -6.28
CA ILE A 28 14.24 -8.66 -6.90
C ILE A 28 13.64 -7.73 -5.82
N PRO A 29 13.88 -6.41 -5.86
CA PRO A 29 13.27 -5.51 -4.88
C PRO A 29 11.74 -5.49 -5.03
N LEU A 30 11.03 -5.73 -3.91
CA LEU A 30 9.58 -5.58 -3.79
C LEU A 30 9.28 -4.51 -2.75
N LEU A 31 8.94 -3.32 -3.21
CA LEU A 31 8.61 -2.18 -2.37
C LEU A 31 7.11 -2.17 -2.05
N CYS A 32 6.77 -2.21 -0.77
CA CYS A 32 5.41 -2.31 -0.27
C CYS A 32 4.94 -0.98 0.33
N LEU A 33 3.77 -0.50 -0.12
CA LEU A 33 3.16 0.77 0.28
C LEU A 33 1.92 0.51 1.14
N HIS A 34 1.94 0.99 2.39
CA HIS A 34 0.84 0.82 3.34
C HIS A 34 -0.42 1.63 2.97
N THR A 35 -1.50 1.38 3.68
CA THR A 35 -2.78 2.08 3.54
C THR A 35 -2.82 3.38 4.35
N ALA A 36 -3.85 4.22 4.14
CA ALA A 36 -4.06 5.46 4.87
C ALA A 36 -4.01 5.25 6.40
N GLY A 37 -3.26 6.09 7.11
CA GLY A 37 -3.19 6.11 8.57
C GLY A 37 -2.54 4.90 9.23
N SER A 38 -2.05 3.93 8.46
CA SER A 38 -1.35 2.74 8.96
C SER A 38 0.17 2.85 8.71
N ASP A 39 0.88 1.73 8.67
CA ASP A 39 2.33 1.69 8.43
C ASP A 39 2.78 0.35 7.85
N GLY A 40 4.09 0.20 7.63
CA GLY A 40 4.70 -0.97 6.99
C GLY A 40 4.45 -2.30 7.69
N ARG A 41 4.04 -2.31 8.96
CA ARG A 41 3.70 -3.54 9.72
C ARG A 41 2.61 -4.37 9.03
N GLN A 42 1.77 -3.75 8.20
CA GLN A 42 0.76 -4.47 7.42
C GLN A 42 1.33 -5.55 6.51
N TYR A 43 2.61 -5.44 6.14
CA TYR A 43 3.27 -6.38 5.24
C TYR A 43 4.13 -7.44 5.96
N ARG A 44 4.03 -7.57 7.28
CA ARG A 44 4.80 -8.56 8.05
C ARG A 44 4.55 -10.00 7.61
N GLY A 45 3.34 -10.33 7.16
CA GLY A 45 3.04 -11.62 6.57
C GLY A 45 3.89 -11.92 5.32
N VAL A 46 4.09 -10.91 4.47
CA VAL A 46 4.92 -11.02 3.24
C VAL A 46 6.41 -11.06 3.59
N LEU A 47 6.86 -10.21 4.53
CA LEU A 47 8.25 -10.18 5.03
C LEU A 47 8.67 -11.49 5.68
N ASN A 48 7.74 -12.20 6.30
CA ASN A 48 8.00 -13.50 6.97
C ASN A 48 7.79 -14.72 6.07
N ASP A 49 7.36 -14.51 4.81
CA ASP A 49 7.12 -15.65 3.91
C ASP A 49 8.41 -16.11 3.23
N PRO A 50 8.92 -17.32 3.56
CA PRO A 50 10.14 -17.85 2.95
C PRO A 50 9.99 -18.14 1.45
N MET A 51 8.77 -18.35 0.94
CA MET A 51 8.53 -18.56 -0.49
C MET A 51 8.66 -17.27 -1.28
N VAL A 52 8.36 -16.11 -0.67
CA VAL A 52 8.57 -14.79 -1.27
C VAL A 52 10.02 -14.34 -1.05
N THR A 53 10.51 -14.38 0.18
CA THR A 53 11.81 -13.78 0.56
C THR A 53 13.04 -14.51 0.02
N LYS A 54 12.89 -15.73 -0.52
CA LYS A 54 13.97 -16.43 -1.22
C LYS A 54 14.37 -15.79 -2.56
N ASP A 55 13.41 -15.15 -3.26
CA ASP A 55 13.59 -14.58 -4.60
C ASP A 55 13.40 -13.06 -4.63
N PHE A 56 12.74 -12.49 -3.60
CA PHE A 56 12.47 -11.08 -3.48
C PHE A 56 13.06 -10.48 -2.20
N ARG A 57 13.69 -9.30 -2.34
CA ARG A 57 14.00 -8.43 -1.21
C ARG A 57 12.76 -7.60 -0.94
N VAL A 58 11.96 -8.03 0.03
CA VAL A 58 10.73 -7.35 0.44
C VAL A 58 11.09 -6.17 1.33
N ILE A 59 10.56 -5.00 1.04
CA ILE A 59 10.83 -3.75 1.75
C ILE A 59 9.48 -3.07 2.01
N ALA A 60 9.12 -2.88 3.27
CA ALA A 60 7.96 -2.12 3.69
C ALA A 60 8.43 -0.89 4.46
N PHE A 61 8.16 0.31 3.94
CA PHE A 61 8.55 1.55 4.60
C PHE A 61 7.33 2.30 5.14
N ASP A 62 7.56 3.03 6.20
CA ASP A 62 6.58 3.95 6.76
C ASP A 62 6.73 5.30 6.05
N MET A 63 5.67 5.82 5.45
CA MET A 63 5.63 7.17 4.88
C MET A 63 6.00 8.21 5.98
N PRO A 64 6.49 9.41 5.62
CA PRO A 64 6.58 10.51 6.59
C PRO A 64 5.29 10.65 7.39
N TRP A 65 5.35 10.95 8.69
CA TRP A 65 4.24 11.04 9.63
C TRP A 65 3.68 9.70 10.13
N HIS A 66 4.05 8.57 9.52
CA HIS A 66 3.52 7.25 9.83
C HIS A 66 4.50 6.40 10.64
N GLY A 67 3.93 5.49 11.42
CA GLY A 67 4.67 4.45 12.12
C GLY A 67 5.87 4.97 12.92
N LYS A 68 7.06 4.53 12.54
CA LYS A 68 8.34 4.93 13.15
C LYS A 68 9.08 6.00 12.33
N SER A 69 8.56 6.42 11.18
CA SER A 69 9.09 7.56 10.42
C SER A 69 8.79 8.87 11.13
N SER A 70 9.75 9.80 11.06
CA SER A 70 9.56 11.11 11.67
C SER A 70 8.72 12.01 10.77
N PRO A 71 7.84 12.83 11.35
CA PRO A 71 7.28 13.96 10.60
C PRO A 71 8.38 14.99 10.29
N PRO A 72 8.21 15.84 9.28
CA PRO A 72 9.20 16.90 8.96
C PRO A 72 9.35 17.91 10.08
N ALA A 73 10.47 18.64 10.08
CA ALA A 73 10.68 19.71 11.05
C ALA A 73 9.58 20.78 10.94
N GLY A 74 9.01 21.19 12.06
CA GLY A 74 7.93 22.18 12.10
C GLY A 74 6.53 21.61 11.92
N TRP A 75 6.39 20.30 11.79
CA TRP A 75 5.15 19.57 11.56
C TRP A 75 3.94 20.02 12.41
N HIS A 76 4.17 20.42 13.64
CA HIS A 76 3.11 20.85 14.58
C HIS A 76 2.51 22.23 14.24
N LYS A 77 2.98 22.88 13.18
CA LYS A 77 2.50 24.17 12.67
C LYS A 77 1.73 24.03 11.36
N GLU A 78 1.67 22.83 10.81
CA GLU A 78 1.12 22.57 9.49
C GLU A 78 0.14 21.39 9.54
N ASP A 79 -0.94 21.48 8.77
CA ASP A 79 -1.83 20.35 8.55
C ASP A 79 -1.19 19.40 7.51
N TYR A 80 -1.06 18.12 7.87
CA TYR A 80 -0.60 17.12 6.94
C TYR A 80 -1.60 16.91 5.79
N ARG A 81 -1.11 16.93 4.56
CA ARG A 81 -1.87 16.59 3.37
C ARG A 81 -0.99 15.83 2.39
N LEU A 82 -1.37 14.59 2.11
CA LEU A 82 -0.70 13.79 1.08
C LEU A 82 -1.19 14.24 -0.29
N THR A 83 -0.26 14.64 -1.16
CA THR A 83 -0.54 14.97 -2.55
C THR A 83 0.02 13.90 -3.49
N THR A 84 -0.50 13.81 -4.71
CA THR A 84 0.03 12.91 -5.75
C THR A 84 1.53 13.15 -5.98
N GLY A 85 1.95 14.42 -5.99
CA GLY A 85 3.35 14.81 -6.17
C GLY A 85 4.23 14.32 -5.03
N SER A 86 3.92 14.73 -3.79
CA SER A 86 4.71 14.35 -2.61
C SER A 86 4.78 12.84 -2.40
N TYR A 87 3.68 12.13 -2.69
CA TYR A 87 3.65 10.67 -2.56
C TYR A 87 4.56 9.99 -3.61
N THR A 88 4.44 10.39 -4.87
CA THR A 88 5.29 9.87 -5.95
C THR A 88 6.77 10.16 -5.69
N GLU A 89 7.10 11.40 -5.31
CA GLU A 89 8.47 11.82 -5.01
C GLU A 89 9.07 11.03 -3.85
N MET A 90 8.30 10.79 -2.78
CA MET A 90 8.75 9.99 -1.65
C MET A 90 9.03 8.54 -2.05
N ILE A 91 8.13 7.88 -2.80
CA ILE A 91 8.32 6.50 -3.25
C ILE A 91 9.56 6.37 -4.12
N MET A 92 9.68 7.23 -5.15
CA MET A 92 10.81 7.17 -6.08
C MET A 92 12.12 7.65 -5.44
N GLY A 93 12.05 8.64 -4.54
CA GLY A 93 13.18 9.08 -3.73
C GLY A 93 13.71 7.99 -2.81
N PHE A 94 12.81 7.26 -2.14
CA PHE A 94 13.15 6.11 -1.31
C PHE A 94 13.81 5.00 -2.12
N ALA A 95 13.23 4.65 -3.27
CA ALA A 95 13.80 3.64 -4.17
C ALA A 95 15.24 4.02 -4.62
N ARG A 96 15.46 5.27 -4.99
CA ARG A 96 16.79 5.78 -5.37
C ARG A 96 17.77 5.78 -4.20
N ALA A 97 17.34 6.22 -3.01
CA ALA A 97 18.19 6.27 -1.82
C ALA A 97 18.69 4.88 -1.39
N LEU A 98 17.90 3.84 -1.62
CA LEU A 98 18.31 2.46 -1.36
C LEU A 98 19.00 1.77 -2.56
N GLY A 99 19.17 2.46 -3.69
CA GLY A 99 19.77 1.89 -4.90
C GLY A 99 18.94 0.74 -5.50
N LEU A 100 17.61 0.81 -5.42
CA LEU A 100 16.74 -0.24 -5.94
C LEU A 100 16.66 -0.16 -7.46
N GLU A 101 17.21 -1.13 -8.14
CA GLU A 101 17.15 -1.21 -9.60
C GLU A 101 15.82 -1.79 -10.06
N ARG A 102 15.02 -0.98 -10.74
CA ARG A 102 13.71 -1.34 -11.28
C ARG A 102 12.88 -2.18 -10.28
N PRO A 103 12.49 -1.61 -9.13
CA PRO A 103 11.73 -2.37 -8.13
C PRO A 103 10.34 -2.74 -8.67
N VAL A 104 9.80 -3.84 -8.16
CA VAL A 104 8.35 -4.08 -8.16
C VAL A 104 7.76 -3.20 -7.07
N VAL A 105 6.72 -2.44 -7.38
CA VAL A 105 6.00 -1.66 -6.37
C VAL A 105 4.61 -2.26 -6.17
N MET A 106 4.31 -2.61 -4.93
CA MET A 106 3.01 -3.12 -4.50
C MET A 106 2.43 -2.19 -3.45
N GLY A 107 1.18 -1.80 -3.60
CA GLY A 107 0.52 -0.96 -2.60
C GLY A 107 -0.96 -1.28 -2.45
N CYS A 108 -1.52 -0.95 -1.28
CA CYS A 108 -2.92 -1.19 -0.96
C CYS A 108 -3.65 0.13 -0.70
N SER A 109 -4.90 0.25 -1.14
CA SER A 109 -5.76 1.43 -0.91
C SER A 109 -5.12 2.69 -1.50
N ILE A 110 -4.69 3.67 -0.68
CA ILE A 110 -3.91 4.83 -1.18
C ILE A 110 -2.64 4.36 -1.91
N GLY A 111 -1.97 3.32 -1.38
CA GLY A 111 -0.82 2.68 -2.03
C GLY A 111 -1.19 2.00 -3.35
N GLY A 112 -2.37 1.39 -3.43
CA GLY A 112 -2.91 0.81 -4.66
C GLY A 112 -3.26 1.88 -5.70
N ARG A 113 -3.79 3.02 -5.26
CA ARG A 113 -4.10 4.14 -6.13
C ARG A 113 -2.85 4.77 -6.72
N ILE A 114 -1.83 5.07 -5.92
CA ILE A 114 -0.60 5.71 -6.43
C ILE A 114 0.15 4.82 -7.42
N VAL A 115 -0.02 3.49 -7.35
CA VAL A 115 0.50 2.54 -8.33
C VAL A 115 0.09 2.90 -9.76
N LEU A 116 -1.14 3.41 -9.96
CA LEU A 116 -1.61 3.83 -11.29
C LEU A 116 -0.93 5.13 -11.76
N ASP A 117 -0.65 6.07 -10.85
CA ASP A 117 0.13 7.27 -11.17
C ASP A 117 1.59 6.93 -11.48
N LEU A 118 2.17 5.96 -10.76
CA LEU A 118 3.50 5.44 -11.07
C LEU A 118 3.55 4.77 -12.45
N ALA A 119 2.49 4.05 -12.83
CA ALA A 119 2.37 3.48 -14.17
C ALA A 119 2.36 4.54 -15.27
N LEU A 120 1.77 5.72 -15.01
CA LEU A 120 1.72 6.84 -15.96
C LEU A 120 3.04 7.59 -16.07
N LYS A 121 3.79 7.73 -14.97
CA LYS A 121 4.92 8.68 -14.88
C LYS A 121 6.28 8.00 -14.80
N HIS A 122 6.36 6.79 -14.25
CA HIS A 122 7.60 6.11 -13.88
C HIS A 122 7.71 4.68 -14.43
N ALA A 123 6.89 4.31 -15.43
CA ALA A 123 6.83 2.95 -15.97
C ALA A 123 8.21 2.39 -16.37
N THR A 124 9.10 3.21 -16.95
CA THR A 124 10.45 2.79 -17.38
C THR A 124 11.42 2.55 -16.22
N GLU A 125 11.16 3.14 -15.06
CA GLU A 125 11.99 3.00 -13.86
C GLU A 125 11.59 1.81 -13.00
N LEU A 126 10.44 1.18 -13.31
CA LEU A 126 9.83 0.11 -12.53
C LEU A 126 9.80 -1.21 -13.29
N ARG A 127 9.81 -2.32 -12.58
CA ARG A 127 9.78 -3.67 -13.14
C ARG A 127 8.36 -4.17 -13.39
N ALA A 128 7.51 -3.98 -12.40
CA ALA A 128 6.09 -4.30 -12.43
C ALA A 128 5.37 -3.54 -11.32
N LEU A 129 4.07 -3.43 -11.43
CA LEU A 129 3.21 -2.75 -10.48
C LEU A 129 2.08 -3.68 -10.02
N ILE A 130 1.82 -3.70 -8.71
CA ILE A 130 0.77 -4.48 -8.08
C ILE A 130 -0.13 -3.55 -7.28
N GLY A 131 -1.33 -3.29 -7.78
CA GLY A 131 -2.34 -2.49 -7.07
C GLY A 131 -3.30 -3.40 -6.31
N LEU A 132 -3.29 -3.28 -4.98
CA LEU A 132 -4.25 -3.93 -4.10
C LEU A 132 -5.35 -2.93 -3.77
N GLN A 133 -6.62 -3.34 -3.87
CA GLN A 133 -7.77 -2.50 -3.54
C GLN A 133 -7.72 -1.15 -4.28
N THR A 134 -7.54 -1.21 -5.59
CA THR A 134 -7.30 -0.03 -6.42
C THR A 134 -8.45 0.24 -7.38
N GLY A 135 -8.70 1.51 -7.65
CA GLY A 135 -9.64 1.98 -8.65
C GLY A 135 -9.18 3.32 -9.23
N ALA A 136 -9.74 3.73 -10.37
CA ALA A 136 -9.39 5.02 -11.01
C ALA A 136 -9.90 6.25 -10.23
N TYR A 137 -10.86 6.05 -9.39
CA TYR A 137 -11.51 7.06 -8.56
C TYR A 137 -12.16 6.39 -7.35
N VAL A 138 -12.17 7.09 -6.22
CA VAL A 138 -12.94 6.69 -5.03
C VAL A 138 -13.90 7.83 -4.72
N GLU A 139 -15.18 7.53 -4.71
CA GLU A 139 -16.20 8.51 -4.34
C GLU A 139 -16.07 8.86 -2.85
N ARG A 140 -16.21 10.13 -2.54
CA ARG A 140 -16.21 10.58 -1.15
C ARG A 140 -17.52 10.15 -0.48
N TYR A 141 -17.48 9.06 0.27
CA TYR A 141 -18.65 8.43 0.87
C TYR A 141 -18.86 8.76 2.36
N TYR A 142 -17.90 9.42 3.00
CA TYR A 142 -18.04 9.88 4.39
C TYR A 142 -17.20 11.13 4.65
N ASP A 143 -17.66 11.94 5.60
CA ASP A 143 -16.89 13.07 6.10
C ASP A 143 -15.97 12.58 7.24
N ALA A 144 -14.67 12.75 7.05
CA ALA A 144 -13.65 12.33 8.01
C ALA A 144 -13.21 13.47 8.95
N ALA A 145 -13.72 14.69 8.77
CA ALA A 145 -13.30 15.86 9.58
C ALA A 145 -13.55 15.66 11.09
N TRP A 146 -14.56 14.88 11.45
CA TRP A 146 -14.87 14.57 12.85
C TRP A 146 -13.78 13.76 13.55
N LEU A 147 -12.92 13.03 12.82
CA LEU A 147 -11.81 12.26 13.39
C LEU A 147 -10.75 13.15 14.08
N ASP A 148 -10.66 14.41 13.64
CA ASP A 148 -9.70 15.38 14.18
C ASP A 148 -10.33 16.27 15.26
N HIS A 149 -11.60 16.05 15.61
CA HIS A 149 -12.27 16.81 16.67
C HIS A 149 -11.62 16.49 18.04
N PRO A 150 -11.30 17.50 18.87
CA PRO A 150 -10.59 17.31 20.14
C PRO A 150 -11.27 16.34 21.14
N GLU A 151 -12.58 16.17 21.03
CA GLU A 151 -13.36 15.28 21.92
C GLU A 151 -13.49 13.86 21.37
N VAL A 152 -12.97 13.58 20.17
CA VAL A 152 -13.01 12.26 19.54
C VAL A 152 -11.70 11.51 19.79
N HIS A 153 -11.82 10.26 20.19
CA HIS A 153 -10.68 9.35 20.27
C HIS A 153 -10.29 8.84 18.87
N GLY A 154 -9.55 9.69 18.11
CA GLY A 154 -9.26 9.47 16.70
C GLY A 154 -8.69 8.08 16.39
N GLY A 155 -7.75 7.59 17.19
CA GLY A 155 -7.19 6.24 17.01
C GLY A 155 -8.25 5.13 17.14
N ARG A 156 -9.15 5.22 18.13
CA ARG A 156 -10.26 4.25 18.25
C ARG A 156 -11.25 4.34 17.10
N ALA A 157 -11.53 5.56 16.66
CA ALA A 157 -12.42 5.77 15.53
C ALA A 157 -11.81 5.21 14.23
N CYS A 158 -10.54 5.44 13.95
CA CYS A 158 -9.82 4.82 12.84
C CYS A 158 -9.81 3.29 12.93
N GLY A 159 -9.58 2.73 14.12
CA GLY A 159 -9.68 1.29 14.35
C GLY A 159 -11.07 0.72 14.04
N ALA A 160 -12.14 1.44 14.41
CA ALA A 160 -13.51 1.02 14.08
C ALA A 160 -13.80 1.07 12.58
N VAL A 161 -13.33 2.09 11.89
CA VAL A 161 -13.43 2.20 10.41
C VAL A 161 -12.69 1.02 9.77
N ALA A 162 -11.45 0.76 10.18
CA ALA A 162 -10.67 -0.37 9.66
C ALA A 162 -11.36 -1.70 9.90
N TYR A 163 -11.89 -1.94 11.11
CA TYR A 163 -12.63 -3.16 11.43
C TYR A 163 -13.81 -3.38 10.47
N GLY A 164 -14.56 -2.32 10.17
CA GLY A 164 -15.71 -2.38 9.28
C GLY A 164 -15.37 -2.65 7.80
N LEU A 165 -14.10 -2.48 7.40
CA LEU A 165 -13.63 -2.71 6.02
C LEU A 165 -13.04 -4.11 5.79
N MET A 166 -12.85 -4.90 6.86
CA MET A 166 -12.29 -6.25 6.76
C MET A 166 -13.34 -7.28 6.38
N SER A 167 -12.89 -8.40 5.83
CA SER A 167 -13.76 -9.54 5.58
C SER A 167 -14.26 -10.16 6.88
N PRO A 168 -15.55 -10.52 6.96
CA PRO A 168 -16.08 -11.28 8.11
C PRO A 168 -15.50 -12.70 8.19
N LEU A 169 -14.77 -13.15 7.18
CA LEU A 169 -14.14 -14.47 7.12
C LEU A 169 -12.67 -14.42 7.55
N SER A 170 -12.12 -13.23 7.80
CA SER A 170 -10.72 -13.08 8.24
C SER A 170 -10.54 -13.59 9.67
N PRO A 171 -9.39 -14.24 9.99
CA PRO A 171 -9.13 -14.78 11.31
C PRO A 171 -9.07 -13.68 12.38
N ALA A 172 -9.66 -13.91 13.54
CA ALA A 172 -9.77 -12.90 14.59
C ALA A 172 -8.43 -12.33 15.10
N PRO A 173 -7.34 -13.10 15.25
CA PRO A 173 -6.05 -12.54 15.68
C PRO A 173 -5.53 -11.49 14.72
N GLU A 174 -5.56 -11.76 13.41
CA GLU A 174 -5.08 -10.88 12.34
C GLU A 174 -5.97 -9.63 12.20
N VAL A 175 -7.28 -9.80 12.35
CA VAL A 175 -8.24 -8.69 12.39
C VAL A 175 -7.90 -7.73 13.54
N TRP A 176 -7.70 -8.24 14.75
CA TRP A 176 -7.37 -7.42 15.91
C TRP A 176 -5.98 -6.79 15.84
N GLU A 177 -5.00 -7.46 15.24
CA GLU A 177 -3.69 -6.87 15.00
C GLU A 177 -3.78 -5.72 13.98
N THR A 178 -4.56 -5.89 12.92
CA THR A 178 -4.82 -4.82 11.94
C THR A 178 -5.49 -3.61 12.60
N VAL A 179 -6.52 -3.82 13.42
CA VAL A 179 -7.16 -2.74 14.20
C VAL A 179 -6.16 -2.05 15.12
N TRP A 180 -5.29 -2.82 15.78
CA TRP A 180 -4.24 -2.29 16.65
C TRP A 180 -3.29 -1.35 15.92
N HIS A 181 -2.88 -1.67 14.69
CA HIS A 181 -2.04 -0.79 13.88
C HIS A 181 -2.75 0.55 13.62
N TYR A 182 -4.02 0.51 13.21
CA TYR A 182 -4.82 1.71 12.94
C TYR A 182 -5.08 2.59 14.16
N MET A 183 -5.14 2.02 15.34
CA MET A 183 -5.30 2.78 16.59
C MET A 183 -4.05 3.59 16.97
N GLN A 184 -2.91 3.37 16.33
CA GLN A 184 -1.63 4.00 16.63
C GLN A 184 -1.25 5.11 15.65
N GLY A 185 -2.09 5.44 14.68
CA GLY A 185 -1.87 6.55 13.75
C GLY A 185 -1.75 7.89 14.47
N GLY A 186 -0.88 8.76 13.95
CA GLY A 186 -0.72 10.12 14.46
C GLY A 186 -1.98 10.98 14.24
N PRO A 187 -2.19 12.03 15.05
CA PRO A 187 -3.28 12.97 14.84
C PRO A 187 -3.25 13.58 13.43
N GLY A 188 -4.40 13.63 12.76
CA GLY A 188 -4.55 14.21 11.41
C GLY A 188 -3.95 13.39 10.27
N VAL A 189 -3.24 12.29 10.56
CA VAL A 189 -2.52 11.52 9.53
C VAL A 189 -3.50 10.79 8.61
N PHE A 190 -4.49 10.10 9.15
CA PHE A 190 -5.50 9.40 8.35
C PHE A 190 -6.27 10.37 7.43
N THR A 191 -6.72 11.51 7.97
CA THR A 191 -7.44 12.54 7.20
C THR A 191 -6.54 13.17 6.14
N GLY A 192 -5.27 13.39 6.46
CA GLY A 192 -4.29 13.92 5.52
C GLY A 192 -4.02 13.00 4.34
N ASP A 193 -3.98 11.68 4.56
CA ASP A 193 -3.87 10.69 3.49
C ASP A 193 -5.11 10.66 2.60
N LEU A 194 -6.30 10.80 3.20
CA LEU A 194 -7.55 10.83 2.45
C LEU A 194 -7.65 12.03 1.50
N TYR A 195 -6.87 13.09 1.72
CA TYR A 195 -6.79 14.20 0.77
C TYR A 195 -6.33 13.72 -0.61
N PHE A 196 -5.24 12.93 -0.68
CA PHE A 196 -4.82 12.28 -1.93
C PHE A 196 -5.93 11.39 -2.49
N TYR A 197 -6.50 10.54 -1.65
CA TYR A 197 -7.41 9.49 -2.08
C TYR A 197 -8.75 10.03 -2.61
N GLN A 198 -9.28 11.09 -1.99
CA GLN A 198 -10.63 11.61 -2.28
C GLN A 198 -10.64 12.94 -3.05
N VAL A 199 -9.52 13.67 -3.10
CA VAL A 199 -9.47 15.00 -3.70
C VAL A 199 -8.59 15.05 -4.94
N GLU A 200 -7.33 14.58 -4.85
CA GLU A 200 -6.37 14.66 -5.96
C GLU A 200 -6.28 13.42 -6.83
N GLY A 201 -6.50 12.23 -6.25
CA GLY A 201 -6.19 10.95 -6.87
C GLY A 201 -7.14 10.50 -7.99
N ASP A 202 -7.97 11.36 -8.57
CA ASP A 202 -8.81 11.01 -9.72
C ASP A 202 -8.00 10.95 -11.01
N ILE A 203 -7.81 9.75 -11.54
CA ILE A 203 -7.09 9.53 -12.79
C ILE A 203 -7.97 9.02 -13.93
N ARG A 204 -9.31 9.08 -13.77
CA ARG A 204 -10.26 8.59 -14.78
C ARG A 204 -10.00 9.17 -16.17
N GLY A 205 -9.55 10.44 -16.24
CA GLY A 205 -9.23 11.11 -17.51
C GLY A 205 -8.01 10.52 -18.21
N ARG A 206 -7.08 9.90 -17.47
CA ARG A 206 -5.76 9.50 -17.98
C ARG A 206 -5.47 8.00 -17.90
N ILE A 207 -6.30 7.22 -17.24
CA ILE A 207 -6.05 5.80 -16.99
C ILE A 207 -5.78 4.97 -18.26
N GLY A 208 -6.38 5.38 -19.39
CA GLY A 208 -6.15 4.73 -20.69
C GLY A 208 -4.78 5.01 -21.32
N GLU A 209 -3.97 5.92 -20.75
CA GLU A 209 -2.61 6.22 -21.21
C GLU A 209 -1.57 5.23 -20.64
N ILE A 210 -1.97 4.38 -19.66
CA ILE A 210 -1.07 3.41 -19.03
C ILE A 210 -0.66 2.34 -20.05
N ASP A 211 0.65 2.22 -20.29
CA ASP A 211 1.24 1.21 -21.19
C ASP A 211 1.81 0.02 -20.38
N THR A 212 1.04 -1.06 -20.32
CA THR A 212 1.44 -2.29 -19.63
C THR A 212 2.52 -3.11 -20.35
N LYS A 213 2.88 -2.74 -21.59
CA LYS A 213 4.02 -3.33 -22.30
C LYS A 213 5.34 -2.80 -21.74
N VAL A 214 5.34 -1.55 -21.28
CA VAL A 214 6.50 -0.93 -20.63
C VAL A 214 6.62 -1.43 -19.18
N CYS A 215 5.53 -1.38 -18.43
CA CYS A 215 5.49 -1.85 -17.04
C CYS A 215 4.23 -2.68 -16.78
N PRO A 216 4.34 -4.00 -16.57
CA PRO A 216 3.20 -4.86 -16.28
C PRO A 216 2.44 -4.39 -15.04
N LEU A 217 1.11 -4.42 -15.12
CA LEU A 217 0.21 -4.01 -14.06
C LEU A 217 -0.72 -5.17 -13.65
N TYR A 218 -0.72 -5.47 -12.36
CA TYR A 218 -1.57 -6.46 -11.73
C TYR A 218 -2.45 -5.78 -10.69
N CYS A 219 -3.76 -6.00 -10.76
CA CYS A 219 -4.73 -5.47 -9.81
C CYS A 219 -5.41 -6.64 -9.09
N LEU A 220 -5.38 -6.62 -7.75
CA LEU A 220 -6.02 -7.64 -6.92
C LEU A 220 -6.95 -6.94 -5.92
N THR A 221 -8.21 -7.36 -5.85
CA THR A 221 -9.18 -6.72 -4.96
C THR A 221 -9.96 -7.78 -4.18
N GLY A 222 -10.09 -7.55 -2.88
CA GLY A 222 -10.84 -8.41 -1.97
C GLY A 222 -12.33 -8.44 -2.32
N GLU A 223 -12.94 -9.62 -2.24
CA GLU A 223 -14.37 -9.82 -2.49
C GLU A 223 -15.26 -8.95 -1.60
N TYR A 224 -14.83 -8.73 -0.36
CA TYR A 224 -15.55 -7.96 0.65
C TYR A 224 -15.12 -6.48 0.72
N ASP A 225 -14.26 -6.01 -0.19
CA ASP A 225 -13.91 -4.59 -0.22
C ASP A 225 -15.04 -3.78 -0.84
N TYR A 226 -15.55 -2.82 -0.09
CA TYR A 226 -16.54 -1.86 -0.57
C TYR A 226 -16.03 -0.41 -0.62
N SER A 227 -14.78 -0.16 -0.19
CA SER A 227 -14.12 1.14 -0.36
C SER A 227 -13.60 1.31 -1.79
N ALA A 228 -12.94 0.26 -2.33
CA ALA A 228 -12.56 0.14 -3.74
C ALA A 228 -13.02 -1.23 -4.22
N SER A 229 -14.30 -1.34 -4.54
CA SER A 229 -14.94 -2.62 -4.81
C SER A 229 -14.32 -3.37 -6.00
N PRO A 230 -14.50 -4.70 -6.08
CA PRO A 230 -14.09 -5.46 -7.28
C PRO A 230 -14.64 -4.87 -8.58
N ARG A 231 -15.85 -4.32 -8.55
CA ARG A 231 -16.48 -3.67 -9.71
C ARG A 231 -15.73 -2.39 -10.12
N ASP A 232 -15.25 -1.60 -9.14
CA ASP A 232 -14.52 -0.37 -9.41
C ASP A 232 -13.15 -0.67 -10.00
N THR A 233 -12.46 -1.69 -9.47
CA THR A 233 -11.19 -2.17 -10.01
C THR A 233 -11.38 -2.74 -11.43
N GLU A 234 -12.39 -3.57 -11.67
CA GLU A 234 -12.69 -4.14 -12.98
C GLU A 234 -12.95 -3.03 -14.01
N ALA A 235 -13.76 -2.02 -13.64
CA ALA A 235 -14.04 -0.87 -14.50
C ALA A 235 -12.79 -0.06 -14.84
N ALA A 236 -11.85 0.06 -13.88
CA ALA A 236 -10.56 0.71 -14.11
C ALA A 236 -9.68 -0.12 -15.06
N VAL A 237 -9.51 -1.41 -14.78
CA VAL A 237 -8.66 -2.33 -15.55
C VAL A 237 -9.18 -2.49 -16.99
N ALA A 238 -10.49 -2.52 -17.21
CA ALA A 238 -11.09 -2.58 -18.55
C ALA A 238 -10.62 -1.46 -19.49
N ARG A 239 -10.12 -0.34 -18.93
CA ARG A 239 -9.58 0.79 -19.68
C ARG A 239 -8.07 0.77 -19.85
N ILE A 240 -7.37 -0.25 -19.31
CA ILE A 240 -5.92 -0.40 -19.37
C ILE A 240 -5.59 -1.69 -20.13
N PRO A 241 -5.31 -1.62 -21.44
CA PRO A 241 -4.99 -2.81 -22.23
C PRO A 241 -3.81 -3.60 -21.63
N GLY A 242 -4.01 -4.90 -21.41
CA GLY A 242 -2.98 -5.80 -20.89
C GLY A 242 -2.81 -5.80 -19.36
N ALA A 243 -3.51 -4.95 -18.61
CA ALA A 243 -3.57 -5.07 -17.16
C ALA A 243 -4.32 -6.35 -16.74
N LYS A 244 -3.86 -6.99 -15.67
CA LYS A 244 -4.47 -8.20 -15.11
C LYS A 244 -5.27 -7.87 -13.87
N PHE A 245 -6.42 -8.54 -13.73
CA PHE A 245 -7.31 -8.35 -12.58
C PHE A 245 -7.68 -9.69 -11.95
N THR A 246 -7.68 -9.72 -10.63
CA THR A 246 -8.08 -10.89 -9.83
C THR A 246 -8.91 -10.46 -8.64
N VAL A 247 -10.08 -11.08 -8.46
CA VAL A 247 -10.85 -10.95 -7.22
C VAL A 247 -10.33 -11.96 -6.21
N MET A 248 -9.92 -11.47 -5.04
CA MET A 248 -9.45 -12.29 -3.93
C MET A 248 -10.64 -12.71 -3.07
N LYS A 249 -11.07 -13.97 -3.24
CA LYS A 249 -12.21 -14.54 -2.50
C LYS A 249 -11.93 -14.60 -1.00
N GLY A 250 -12.93 -14.25 -0.21
CA GLY A 250 -12.85 -14.27 1.26
C GLY A 250 -12.03 -13.15 1.91
N LEU A 251 -11.47 -12.23 1.14
CA LEU A 251 -10.64 -11.11 1.63
C LEU A 251 -11.39 -9.78 1.55
N GLY A 252 -11.07 -8.87 2.46
CA GLY A 252 -11.58 -7.50 2.52
C GLY A 252 -10.54 -6.47 2.07
N HIS A 253 -10.56 -5.30 2.72
CA HIS A 253 -9.76 -4.13 2.32
C HIS A 253 -8.27 -4.21 2.67
N PHE A 254 -7.88 -5.06 3.63
CA PHE A 254 -6.50 -5.16 4.12
C PHE A 254 -5.94 -6.58 3.96
N PRO A 255 -5.96 -7.17 2.75
CA PRO A 255 -5.70 -8.60 2.55
C PRO A 255 -4.36 -9.03 3.13
N MET A 256 -3.31 -8.19 3.02
CA MET A 256 -1.96 -8.48 3.48
C MET A 256 -1.81 -8.54 5.02
N SER A 257 -2.76 -7.97 5.78
CA SER A 257 -2.73 -7.98 7.24
C SER A 257 -3.92 -8.68 7.88
N GLU A 258 -5.12 -8.58 7.32
CA GLU A 258 -6.32 -9.23 7.87
C GLU A 258 -6.35 -10.75 7.65
N ASN A 259 -5.69 -11.25 6.61
CA ASN A 259 -5.52 -12.68 6.35
C ASN A 259 -4.29 -12.94 5.46
N PRO A 260 -3.08 -12.83 6.01
CA PRO A 260 -1.84 -12.95 5.24
C PRO A 260 -1.70 -14.28 4.50
N GLU A 261 -2.16 -15.39 5.09
CA GLU A 261 -2.06 -16.72 4.50
C GLU A 261 -2.88 -16.81 3.20
N ALA A 262 -4.14 -16.39 3.25
CA ALA A 262 -5.00 -16.37 2.06
C ALA A 262 -4.47 -15.39 1.01
N PHE A 263 -4.01 -14.20 1.43
CA PHE A 263 -3.41 -13.21 0.53
C PHE A 263 -2.18 -13.75 -0.22
N LEU A 264 -1.29 -14.42 0.47
CA LEU A 264 -0.09 -15.03 -0.12
C LEU A 264 -0.44 -16.07 -1.20
N GLY A 265 -1.57 -16.74 -1.09
CA GLY A 265 -2.09 -17.63 -2.14
C GLY A 265 -2.36 -16.90 -3.46
N TYR A 266 -2.76 -15.63 -3.42
CA TYR A 266 -2.96 -14.79 -4.60
C TYR A 266 -1.70 -14.05 -5.04
N LEU A 267 -0.86 -13.63 -4.10
CA LEU A 267 0.35 -12.86 -4.40
C LEU A 267 1.44 -13.70 -5.06
N ARG A 268 1.72 -14.91 -4.55
CA ARG A 268 2.82 -15.76 -5.04
C ARG A 268 2.75 -16.05 -6.55
N PRO A 269 1.60 -16.40 -7.15
CA PRO A 269 1.50 -16.57 -8.61
C PRO A 269 1.87 -15.32 -9.41
N VAL A 270 1.50 -14.12 -8.92
CA VAL A 270 1.87 -12.85 -9.56
C VAL A 270 3.37 -12.61 -9.49
N LEU A 271 3.97 -12.84 -8.33
CA LEU A 271 5.43 -12.71 -8.15
C LEU A 271 6.21 -13.72 -9.00
N ASP A 272 5.72 -14.95 -9.10
CA ASP A 272 6.31 -15.98 -9.97
C ASP A 272 6.27 -15.57 -11.45
N GLU A 273 5.18 -14.98 -11.92
CA GLU A 273 5.08 -14.46 -13.28
C GLU A 273 6.07 -13.32 -13.52
N ILE A 274 6.17 -12.37 -12.58
CA ILE A 274 7.12 -11.24 -12.66
C ILE A 274 8.55 -11.78 -12.76
N ARG A 275 8.89 -12.76 -11.93
CA ARG A 275 10.23 -13.39 -11.93
C ARG A 275 10.54 -14.14 -13.24
N GLN A 276 9.55 -14.79 -13.85
CA GLN A 276 9.74 -15.51 -15.11
C GLN A 276 10.00 -14.59 -16.29
N ARG A 277 9.38 -13.39 -16.32
CA ARG A 277 9.62 -12.37 -17.35
C ARG A 277 11.07 -11.85 -17.38
N GLU A 278 11.81 -11.98 -16.28
CA GLU A 278 13.23 -11.60 -16.23
C GLU A 278 14.16 -12.62 -16.90
N ARG A 279 13.68 -13.83 -17.09
CA ARG A 279 14.48 -14.93 -17.67
C ARG A 279 14.23 -15.14 -19.16
N SER A 280 13.23 -14.45 -19.70
CA SER A 280 12.83 -14.47 -21.11
C SER A 280 13.38 -13.25 -21.87
#